data_22bcd8091299934f79d9ac88ac921343
#
_entry.id   22bcd8091299934f79d9ac88ac921343
#
_cell.length_a   1.000
_cell.length_b   1.000
_cell.length_c   1.000
_cell.angle_alpha   90.00
_cell.angle_beta   90.00
_cell.angle_gamma   90.00
#
_symmetry.space_group_name_H-M   'P 1'
#
loop_
_entity.id
_entity.type
_entity.pdbx_description
1 polymer ?
#
loop_
_entity_poly.entity_id
_entity_poly.type
_entity_poly.pdbx_seq_one_letter_code
_entity_poly.pdbx_strand_id
1 'polypeptide(L)'
;MPHRPRPDAVRRLLDERSAAREARDWSRADALRDELAALGWEVQDGPSGSTVRPTLAPVPTGSLADAADVAVSLQVVAEDHADDLARFLRGLAVHPPGATMELLIVANAPPFELHPLLDAAALPIEPRVVPTEGRLGWADARTLGLQQSRGEVTVVLDTSLEPTGDFVAPLVAAFDDPTVGLAGGWGVTSEDAREFVDAPPGEVDAVEGYCLAVRREALRAVGGFDRRFRWYRNADLDFSFAVRDAGWRAIRTEPLPMARHEHRGHASLDEDERDRLSRRNFYRFLDHWRDRPDLLLHRRDR
;
A
#
# COMPACT_ATOMS: atom_id res chain seq x y z
N MET A 1 9.25 -10.13 8.82
CA MET A 1 9.75 -8.97 9.58
C MET A 1 10.50 -9.48 10.79
N PRO A 2 11.75 -9.09 11.05
CA PRO A 2 12.35 -9.36 12.31
C PRO A 2 11.41 -8.80 13.39
N HIS A 3 11.08 -9.60 14.35
CA HIS A 3 10.30 -9.21 15.53
C HIS A 3 11.02 -7.99 16.13
N ARG A 4 10.46 -6.79 15.92
CA ARG A 4 10.94 -5.63 16.67
C ARG A 4 10.82 -6.04 18.13
N PRO A 5 11.93 -6.12 18.90
CA PRO A 5 11.84 -6.49 20.31
C PRO A 5 10.87 -5.53 20.97
N ARG A 6 9.88 -6.06 21.66
CA ARG A 6 8.93 -5.22 22.41
C ARG A 6 9.74 -4.35 23.37
N PRO A 7 9.51 -3.03 23.40
CA PRO A 7 10.15 -2.18 24.38
C PRO A 7 9.95 -2.76 25.79
N ASP A 8 10.95 -2.70 26.64
CA ASP A 8 10.87 -3.29 27.99
C ASP A 8 9.70 -2.72 28.80
N ALA A 9 9.35 -1.44 28.58
CA ALA A 9 8.16 -0.82 29.15
C ALA A 9 6.87 -1.53 28.76
N VAL A 10 6.72 -1.90 27.47
CA VAL A 10 5.52 -2.60 26.95
C VAL A 10 5.43 -4.02 27.50
N ARG A 11 6.56 -4.72 27.63
CA ARG A 11 6.57 -6.05 28.26
C ARG A 11 6.11 -5.97 29.71
N ARG A 12 6.69 -5.06 30.48
CA ARG A 12 6.34 -4.86 31.89
C ARG A 12 4.85 -4.57 32.08
N LEU A 13 4.30 -3.62 31.31
CA LEU A 13 2.87 -3.28 31.39
C LEU A 13 1.97 -4.45 31.02
N LEU A 14 2.37 -5.27 30.03
CA LEU A 14 1.61 -6.47 29.67
C LEU A 14 1.62 -7.52 30.77
N ASP A 15 2.78 -7.73 31.43
CA ASP A 15 2.93 -8.66 32.53
C ASP A 15 2.13 -8.17 33.76
N GLU A 16 2.20 -6.88 34.11
CA GLU A 16 1.40 -6.26 35.18
C GLU A 16 -0.11 -6.40 34.88
N ARG A 17 -0.53 -6.21 33.63
CA ARG A 17 -1.92 -6.38 33.24
C ARG A 17 -2.38 -7.83 33.36
N SER A 18 -1.54 -8.78 33.00
CA SER A 18 -1.85 -10.21 33.14
C SER A 18 -2.05 -10.57 34.61
N ALA A 19 -1.16 -10.10 35.49
CA ALA A 19 -1.28 -10.28 36.95
C ALA A 19 -2.56 -9.64 37.51
N ALA A 20 -2.92 -8.43 37.07
CA ALA A 20 -4.16 -7.77 37.49
C ALA A 20 -5.41 -8.58 37.08
N ARG A 21 -5.42 -9.14 35.88
CA ARG A 21 -6.52 -10.01 35.40
C ARG A 21 -6.63 -11.32 36.19
N GLU A 22 -5.51 -11.94 36.53
CA GLU A 22 -5.47 -13.14 37.38
C GLU A 22 -6.01 -12.84 38.78
N ALA A 23 -5.68 -11.65 39.33
CA ALA A 23 -6.21 -11.15 40.58
C ALA A 23 -7.66 -10.65 40.51
N ARG A 24 -8.27 -10.63 39.30
CA ARG A 24 -9.59 -10.06 39.01
C ARG A 24 -9.73 -8.57 39.33
N ASP A 25 -8.61 -7.86 39.32
CA ASP A 25 -8.58 -6.40 39.43
C ASP A 25 -8.79 -5.79 38.05
N TRP A 26 -10.05 -5.72 37.64
CA TRP A 26 -10.44 -5.26 36.30
C TRP A 26 -10.15 -3.78 36.11
N SER A 27 -10.26 -2.97 37.18
CA SER A 27 -9.95 -1.54 37.14
C SER A 27 -8.48 -1.30 36.81
N ARG A 28 -7.57 -2.04 37.47
CA ARG A 28 -6.13 -1.94 37.17
C ARG A 28 -5.80 -2.50 35.78
N ALA A 29 -6.44 -3.60 35.39
CA ALA A 29 -6.22 -4.17 34.05
C ALA A 29 -6.65 -3.22 32.93
N ASP A 30 -7.74 -2.46 33.11
CA ASP A 30 -8.21 -1.46 32.13
C ASP A 30 -7.29 -0.24 32.12
N ALA A 31 -6.85 0.27 33.27
CA ALA A 31 -5.86 1.35 33.32
C ALA A 31 -4.55 0.98 32.59
N LEU A 32 -4.06 -0.25 32.77
CA LEU A 32 -2.87 -0.73 32.07
C LEU A 32 -3.09 -0.91 30.56
N ARG A 33 -4.32 -1.25 30.14
CA ARG A 33 -4.69 -1.23 28.72
C ARG A 33 -4.60 0.18 28.13
N ASP A 34 -5.09 1.18 28.86
CA ASP A 34 -5.02 2.58 28.45
C ASP A 34 -3.58 3.10 28.42
N GLU A 35 -2.74 2.70 29.37
CA GLU A 35 -1.30 3.01 29.35
C GLU A 35 -0.61 2.38 28.13
N LEU A 36 -0.93 1.12 27.78
CA LEU A 36 -0.42 0.47 26.57
C LEU A 36 -0.90 1.18 25.31
N ALA A 37 -2.19 1.59 25.27
CA ALA A 37 -2.74 2.34 24.17
C ALA A 37 -2.05 3.71 23.99
N ALA A 38 -1.76 4.42 25.08
CA ALA A 38 -1.00 5.68 25.07
C ALA A 38 0.44 5.51 24.53
N LEU A 39 1.04 4.33 24.72
CA LEU A 39 2.33 3.97 24.12
C LEU A 39 2.23 3.47 22.68
N GLY A 40 1.04 3.51 22.08
CA GLY A 40 0.81 3.04 20.71
C GLY A 40 0.73 1.52 20.58
N TRP A 41 0.18 0.82 21.58
CA TRP A 41 0.01 -0.63 21.58
C TRP A 41 -1.42 -1.04 21.91
N GLU A 42 -2.01 -1.87 21.06
CA GLU A 42 -3.33 -2.46 21.26
C GLU A 42 -3.21 -3.86 21.87
N VAL A 43 -3.97 -4.09 22.93
CA VAL A 43 -4.03 -5.40 23.61
C VAL A 43 -5.07 -6.27 22.96
N GLN A 44 -4.70 -7.49 22.63
CA GLN A 44 -5.59 -8.55 22.15
C GLN A 44 -5.63 -9.66 23.21
N ASP A 45 -6.81 -9.91 23.77
CA ASP A 45 -7.05 -11.01 24.71
C ASP A 45 -7.44 -12.26 23.94
N GLY A 46 -6.85 -13.40 24.27
CA GLY A 46 -7.11 -14.70 23.67
C GLY A 46 -7.14 -15.81 24.70
N PRO A 47 -7.50 -17.04 24.30
CA PRO A 47 -7.55 -18.20 25.21
C PRO A 47 -6.21 -18.53 25.86
N SER A 48 -5.09 -18.18 25.23
CA SER A 48 -3.72 -18.41 25.70
C SER A 48 -3.11 -17.19 26.43
N GLY A 49 -3.91 -16.17 26.74
CA GLY A 49 -3.46 -14.95 27.43
C GLY A 49 -3.59 -13.69 26.57
N SER A 50 -3.03 -12.57 27.07
CA SER A 50 -3.04 -11.29 26.38
C SER A 50 -1.79 -11.13 25.51
N THR A 51 -1.97 -10.65 24.29
CA THR A 51 -0.89 -10.24 23.39
C THR A 51 -1.01 -8.76 23.06
N VAL A 52 0.06 -8.13 22.62
CA VAL A 52 0.02 -6.73 22.17
C VAL A 52 0.53 -6.62 20.73
N ARG A 53 -0.07 -5.73 19.99
CA ARG A 53 0.41 -5.29 18.67
C ARG A 53 0.56 -3.77 18.66
N PRO A 54 1.47 -3.21 17.86
CA PRO A 54 1.53 -1.77 17.67
C PRO A 54 0.18 -1.25 17.18
N THR A 55 -0.33 -0.20 17.80
CA THR A 55 -1.47 0.55 17.25
C THR A 55 -1.03 1.17 15.94
N LEU A 56 -1.87 1.05 14.93
CA LEU A 56 -1.62 1.78 13.70
C LEU A 56 -1.90 3.26 13.99
N ALA A 57 -0.90 4.12 13.81
CA ALA A 57 -1.13 5.55 13.89
C ALA A 57 -2.25 5.94 12.92
N PRO A 58 -3.15 6.89 13.29
CA PRO A 58 -4.12 7.39 12.34
C PRO A 58 -3.36 7.93 11.11
N VAL A 59 -3.76 7.50 9.92
CA VAL A 59 -3.22 8.06 8.68
C VAL A 59 -3.74 9.51 8.63
N PRO A 60 -2.86 10.53 8.56
CA PRO A 60 -3.32 11.91 8.50
C PRO A 60 -4.28 12.11 7.33
N THR A 61 -5.35 12.88 7.53
CA THR A 61 -6.20 13.33 6.44
C THR A 61 -5.40 14.31 5.60
N GLY A 62 -5.18 13.97 4.33
CA GLY A 62 -4.39 14.78 3.42
C GLY A 62 -5.22 15.49 2.37
N SER A 63 -4.57 15.93 1.30
CA SER A 63 -5.13 16.71 0.20
C SER A 63 -6.20 15.97 -0.63
N LEU A 64 -6.45 14.68 -0.38
CA LEU A 64 -7.48 13.92 -1.10
C LEU A 64 -8.88 14.53 -0.97
N ALA A 65 -9.19 15.19 0.15
CA ALA A 65 -10.48 15.87 0.37
C ALA A 65 -10.63 17.11 -0.51
N ASP A 66 -9.52 17.76 -0.87
CA ASP A 66 -9.50 18.99 -1.67
C ASP A 66 -9.71 18.68 -3.16
N ALA A 67 -9.94 19.72 -3.97
CA ALA A 67 -9.92 19.60 -5.42
C ALA A 67 -8.51 19.25 -5.91
N ALA A 68 -8.41 18.50 -7.01
CA ALA A 68 -7.13 18.25 -7.65
C ALA A 68 -6.55 19.57 -8.20
N ASP A 69 -5.24 19.76 -8.08
CA ASP A 69 -4.51 20.93 -8.60
C ASP A 69 -3.37 20.53 -9.56
N VAL A 70 -3.14 19.23 -9.73
CA VAL A 70 -2.24 18.66 -10.76
C VAL A 70 -2.94 17.47 -11.43
N ALA A 71 -2.52 17.14 -12.64
CA ALA A 71 -3.09 16.00 -13.35
C ALA A 71 -2.74 14.66 -12.68
N VAL A 72 -1.49 14.50 -12.23
CA VAL A 72 -0.99 13.23 -11.69
C VAL A 72 -0.19 13.42 -10.41
N SER A 73 -0.45 12.57 -9.42
CA SER A 73 0.46 12.36 -8.28
C SER A 73 1.21 11.05 -8.49
N LEU A 74 2.52 11.09 -8.62
CA LEU A 74 3.37 9.91 -8.54
C LEU A 74 3.74 9.66 -7.10
N GLN A 75 3.40 8.50 -6.55
CA GLN A 75 3.66 8.13 -5.18
C GLN A 75 4.64 6.97 -5.10
N VAL A 76 5.71 7.15 -4.34
CA VAL A 76 6.64 6.09 -3.94
C VAL A 76 6.82 6.07 -2.43
N VAL A 77 7.19 4.92 -1.88
CA VAL A 77 7.51 4.78 -0.46
C VAL A 77 9.01 4.50 -0.31
N ALA A 78 9.71 5.40 0.38
CA ALA A 78 11.11 5.20 0.77
C ALA A 78 11.14 4.33 2.03
N GLU A 79 11.64 3.10 1.90
CA GLU A 79 11.70 2.12 2.98
C GLU A 79 13.14 1.61 3.21
N ASP A 80 13.47 0.39 2.78
CA ASP A 80 14.69 -0.29 3.18
C ASP A 80 15.84 -0.19 2.17
N HIS A 81 15.55 0.05 0.89
CA HIS A 81 16.50 -0.14 -0.20
C HIS A 81 16.79 1.18 -0.93
N ALA A 82 17.81 1.91 -0.44
CA ALA A 82 18.25 3.18 -1.01
C ALA A 82 18.57 3.10 -2.51
N ASP A 83 19.22 2.00 -2.93
CA ASP A 83 19.64 1.80 -4.32
C ASP A 83 18.45 1.64 -5.27
N ASP A 84 17.37 1.00 -4.82
CA ASP A 84 16.16 0.83 -5.62
C ASP A 84 15.46 2.18 -5.82
N LEU A 85 15.32 2.94 -4.74
CA LEU A 85 14.81 4.30 -4.83
C LEU A 85 15.67 5.18 -5.72
N ALA A 86 17.00 5.13 -5.55
CA ALA A 86 17.93 5.92 -6.38
C ALA A 86 17.84 5.54 -7.87
N ARG A 87 17.67 4.26 -8.20
CA ARG A 87 17.47 3.78 -9.57
C ARG A 87 16.16 4.31 -10.14
N PHE A 88 15.05 4.18 -9.41
CA PHE A 88 13.76 4.72 -9.79
C PHE A 88 13.85 6.23 -10.08
N LEU A 89 14.42 7.02 -9.16
CA LEU A 89 14.53 8.48 -9.29
C LEU A 89 15.38 8.87 -10.49
N ARG A 90 16.50 8.20 -10.75
CA ARG A 90 17.32 8.42 -11.95
C ARG A 90 16.55 8.15 -13.24
N GLY A 91 15.81 7.02 -13.29
CA GLY A 91 14.96 6.70 -14.43
C GLY A 91 13.92 7.80 -14.69
N LEU A 92 13.30 8.30 -13.62
CA LEU A 92 12.32 9.39 -13.70
C LEU A 92 12.96 10.71 -14.16
N ALA A 93 14.18 11.01 -13.73
CA ALA A 93 14.90 12.21 -14.15
C ALA A 93 15.31 12.18 -15.63
N VAL A 94 15.68 10.99 -16.14
CA VAL A 94 16.05 10.79 -17.56
C VAL A 94 14.81 10.78 -18.47
N HIS A 95 13.70 10.28 -17.96
CA HIS A 95 12.44 10.10 -18.70
C HIS A 95 11.27 10.82 -17.96
N PRO A 96 11.31 12.15 -17.84
CA PRO A 96 10.26 12.88 -17.14
C PRO A 96 8.95 12.81 -17.93
N PRO A 97 7.82 12.48 -17.25
CA PRO A 97 6.52 12.52 -17.90
C PRO A 97 6.12 13.92 -18.37
N GLY A 98 5.35 13.98 -19.46
CA GLY A 98 4.89 15.26 -20.04
C GLY A 98 3.71 15.90 -19.30
N ALA A 99 3.05 15.19 -18.38
CA ALA A 99 1.90 15.69 -17.64
C ALA A 99 2.31 16.62 -16.49
N THR A 100 1.41 17.54 -16.11
CA THR A 100 1.56 18.29 -14.85
C THR A 100 1.44 17.34 -13.68
N MET A 101 2.48 17.26 -12.86
CA MET A 101 2.53 16.25 -11.80
C MET A 101 3.21 16.74 -10.53
N GLU A 102 2.97 16.02 -9.46
CA GLU A 102 3.80 16.01 -8.26
C GLU A 102 4.49 14.65 -8.11
N LEU A 103 5.65 14.64 -7.49
CA LEU A 103 6.28 13.45 -6.94
C LEU A 103 6.12 13.47 -5.43
N LEU A 104 5.39 12.47 -4.90
CA LEU A 104 5.15 12.31 -3.47
C LEU A 104 5.96 11.12 -2.95
N ILE A 105 6.84 11.37 -2.00
CA ILE A 105 7.68 10.35 -1.36
C ILE A 105 7.26 10.21 0.09
N VAL A 106 6.68 9.05 0.45
CA VAL A 106 6.45 8.72 1.84
C VAL A 106 7.74 8.16 2.45
N ALA A 107 8.37 8.93 3.33
CA ALA A 107 9.57 8.51 4.04
C ALA A 107 9.17 7.63 5.24
N ASN A 108 9.00 6.32 4.98
CA ASN A 108 8.51 5.34 5.95
C ASN A 108 9.63 4.84 6.89
N ALA A 109 10.19 5.78 7.68
CA ALA A 109 11.34 5.55 8.55
C ALA A 109 12.47 4.78 7.84
N PRO A 110 12.99 5.28 6.70
CA PRO A 110 14.06 4.61 5.97
C PRO A 110 15.34 4.60 6.82
N PRO A 111 16.17 3.52 6.74
CA PRO A 111 17.44 3.43 7.47
C PRO A 111 18.58 4.21 6.81
N PHE A 112 18.26 5.17 5.94
CA PHE A 112 19.21 5.97 5.18
C PHE A 112 18.73 7.43 5.07
N GLU A 113 19.67 8.34 4.79
CA GLU A 113 19.37 9.75 4.54
C GLU A 113 18.76 9.93 3.15
N LEU A 114 17.55 10.51 3.09
CA LEU A 114 16.80 10.67 1.85
C LEU A 114 17.31 11.85 1.00
N HIS A 115 17.63 12.99 1.62
CA HIS A 115 18.03 14.21 0.91
C HIS A 115 19.20 14.04 -0.05
N PRO A 116 20.30 13.35 0.32
CA PRO A 116 21.40 13.12 -0.61
C PRO A 116 21.00 12.33 -1.86
N LEU A 117 20.01 11.42 -1.75
CA LEU A 117 19.49 10.66 -2.89
C LEU A 117 18.66 11.56 -3.83
N LEU A 118 17.86 12.46 -3.26
CA LEU A 118 17.04 13.41 -4.03
C LEU A 118 17.95 14.41 -4.76
N ASP A 119 18.95 14.96 -4.09
CA ASP A 119 19.93 15.89 -4.68
C ASP A 119 20.69 15.23 -5.84
N ALA A 120 21.14 13.97 -5.64
CA ALA A 120 21.88 13.23 -6.65
C ALA A 120 21.02 12.83 -7.87
N ALA A 121 19.72 12.69 -7.71
CA ALA A 121 18.82 12.33 -8.80
C ALA A 121 18.58 13.47 -9.79
N ALA A 122 18.80 14.74 -9.39
CA ALA A 122 18.60 15.93 -10.23
C ALA A 122 17.22 15.95 -10.93
N LEU A 123 16.17 15.69 -10.17
CA LEU A 123 14.80 15.62 -10.68
C LEU A 123 14.34 16.94 -11.28
N PRO A 124 13.54 16.93 -12.37
CA PRO A 124 13.00 18.15 -12.97
C PRO A 124 11.87 18.79 -12.14
N ILE A 125 11.40 18.10 -11.09
CA ILE A 125 10.38 18.57 -10.16
C ILE A 125 10.88 18.37 -8.73
N GLU A 126 10.53 19.29 -7.84
CA GLU A 126 10.83 19.15 -6.41
C GLU A 126 9.90 18.11 -5.78
N PRO A 127 10.42 17.02 -5.19
CA PRO A 127 9.59 16.01 -4.56
C PRO A 127 9.02 16.54 -3.24
N ARG A 128 7.76 16.22 -2.99
CA ARG A 128 7.12 16.46 -1.70
C ARG A 128 7.33 15.23 -0.81
N VAL A 129 8.06 15.41 0.28
CA VAL A 129 8.37 14.33 1.24
C VAL A 129 7.39 14.36 2.39
N VAL A 130 6.77 13.21 2.69
CA VAL A 130 5.89 13.00 3.84
C VAL A 130 6.59 12.05 4.81
N PRO A 131 7.17 12.57 5.90
CA PRO A 131 7.82 11.72 6.89
C PRO A 131 6.79 10.99 7.75
N THR A 132 7.15 9.80 8.22
CA THR A 132 6.38 9.06 9.23
C THR A 132 7.12 9.07 10.57
N GLU A 133 6.40 9.16 11.68
CA GLU A 133 7.00 9.12 13.04
C GLU A 133 7.66 7.77 13.35
N GLY A 134 7.29 6.72 12.61
CA GLY A 134 7.84 5.38 12.76
C GLY A 134 7.43 4.50 11.58
N ARG A 135 7.98 3.28 11.53
CA ARG A 135 7.73 2.34 10.44
C ARG A 135 6.26 1.91 10.39
N LEU A 136 5.55 2.31 9.36
CA LEU A 136 4.19 1.87 9.05
C LEU A 136 4.20 0.51 8.36
N GLY A 137 3.05 -0.18 8.38
CA GLY A 137 2.80 -1.35 7.54
C GLY A 137 2.70 -0.96 6.05
N TRP A 138 2.78 -1.95 5.17
CA TRP A 138 2.76 -1.73 3.72
C TRP A 138 1.55 -0.91 3.25
N ALA A 139 0.35 -1.30 3.67
CA ALA A 139 -0.90 -0.62 3.30
C ALA A 139 -1.02 0.78 3.90
N ASP A 140 -0.63 0.96 5.17
CA ASP A 140 -0.71 2.26 5.83
C ASP A 140 0.22 3.29 5.18
N ALA A 141 1.46 2.90 4.83
CA ALA A 141 2.42 3.80 4.19
C ALA A 141 1.91 4.28 2.81
N ARG A 142 1.33 3.37 2.03
CA ARG A 142 0.79 3.71 0.71
C ARG A 142 -0.51 4.51 0.82
N THR A 143 -1.38 4.15 1.76
CA THR A 143 -2.61 4.91 2.02
C THR A 143 -2.31 6.34 2.48
N LEU A 144 -1.27 6.54 3.30
CA LEU A 144 -0.81 7.87 3.67
C LEU A 144 -0.49 8.72 2.43
N GLY A 145 0.28 8.16 1.49
CA GLY A 145 0.60 8.85 0.24
C GLY A 145 -0.65 9.10 -0.62
N LEU A 146 -1.53 8.11 -0.76
CA LEU A 146 -2.80 8.27 -1.48
C LEU A 146 -3.63 9.41 -0.92
N GLN A 147 -3.75 9.52 0.40
CA GLN A 147 -4.52 10.58 1.06
C GLN A 147 -3.86 11.96 0.99
N GLN A 148 -2.54 12.00 0.83
CA GLN A 148 -1.77 13.24 0.64
C GLN A 148 -1.69 13.66 -0.84
N SER A 149 -2.17 12.84 -1.77
CA SER A 149 -2.09 13.13 -3.21
C SER A 149 -2.98 14.29 -3.62
N ARG A 150 -2.52 15.07 -4.61
CA ARG A 150 -3.22 16.24 -5.17
C ARG A 150 -3.67 16.02 -6.60
N GLY A 151 -3.27 14.92 -7.22
CA GLY A 151 -3.58 14.59 -8.62
C GLY A 151 -5.04 14.16 -8.84
N GLU A 152 -5.53 14.38 -10.06
CA GLU A 152 -6.76 13.73 -10.55
C GLU A 152 -6.59 12.21 -10.62
N VAL A 153 -5.38 11.79 -10.93
CA VAL A 153 -4.96 10.39 -10.91
C VAL A 153 -3.76 10.26 -9.96
N THR A 154 -3.78 9.27 -9.09
CA THR A 154 -2.62 8.92 -8.25
C THR A 154 -2.04 7.59 -8.71
N VAL A 155 -0.73 7.59 -9.00
CA VAL A 155 0.01 6.39 -9.40
C VAL A 155 0.86 5.91 -8.23
N VAL A 156 0.52 4.77 -7.67
CA VAL A 156 1.32 4.07 -6.67
C VAL A 156 2.39 3.26 -7.40
N LEU A 157 3.64 3.49 -7.03
CA LEU A 157 4.80 2.90 -7.70
C LEU A 157 5.65 2.13 -6.69
N ASP A 158 6.06 0.93 -7.09
CA ASP A 158 7.06 0.16 -6.36
C ASP A 158 8.48 0.55 -6.80
N THR A 159 9.40 0.68 -5.86
CA THR A 159 10.79 1.06 -6.14
C THR A 159 11.61 -0.02 -6.87
N SER A 160 11.05 -1.23 -7.05
CA SER A 160 11.63 -2.25 -7.94
C SER A 160 11.44 -1.92 -9.43
N LEU A 161 10.67 -0.89 -9.75
CA LEU A 161 10.50 -0.39 -11.12
C LEU A 161 11.57 0.66 -11.45
N GLU A 162 11.94 0.71 -12.74
CA GLU A 162 12.80 1.74 -13.31
C GLU A 162 12.13 2.32 -14.56
N PRO A 163 11.78 3.61 -14.58
CA PRO A 163 11.28 4.26 -15.78
C PRO A 163 12.31 4.22 -16.92
N THR A 164 11.87 3.79 -18.11
CA THR A 164 12.66 3.73 -19.35
C THR A 164 12.05 4.57 -20.47
N GLY A 165 10.96 5.29 -20.18
CA GLY A 165 10.21 6.17 -21.06
C GLY A 165 9.06 6.83 -20.32
N ASP A 166 8.20 7.58 -21.03
CA ASP A 166 6.99 8.16 -20.43
C ASP A 166 5.94 7.06 -20.20
N PHE A 167 5.91 6.56 -18.98
CA PHE A 167 4.94 5.55 -18.53
C PHE A 167 3.62 6.17 -18.03
N VAL A 168 3.58 7.48 -17.81
CA VAL A 168 2.42 8.19 -17.27
C VAL A 168 1.36 8.42 -18.34
N ALA A 169 1.78 8.80 -19.54
CA ALA A 169 0.84 9.09 -20.64
C ALA A 169 -0.13 7.92 -20.93
N PRO A 170 0.31 6.65 -21.09
CA PRO A 170 -0.62 5.54 -21.32
C PRO A 170 -1.49 5.21 -20.10
N LEU A 171 -1.03 5.48 -18.87
CA LEU A 171 -1.86 5.32 -17.67
C LEU A 171 -2.97 6.38 -17.63
N VAL A 172 -2.64 7.66 -17.88
CA VAL A 172 -3.62 8.75 -17.86
C VAL A 172 -4.66 8.55 -18.95
N ALA A 173 -4.27 8.14 -20.15
CA ALA A 173 -5.18 7.88 -21.26
C ALA A 173 -6.26 6.82 -20.92
N ALA A 174 -5.97 5.87 -20.04
CA ALA A 174 -6.98 4.89 -19.61
C ALA A 174 -8.15 5.56 -18.85
N PHE A 175 -7.94 6.73 -18.26
CA PHE A 175 -8.96 7.49 -17.53
C PHE A 175 -9.77 8.45 -18.40
N ASP A 176 -9.55 8.51 -19.71
CA ASP A 176 -10.45 9.20 -20.66
C ASP A 176 -11.84 8.54 -20.65
N ASP A 177 -11.90 7.24 -20.37
CA ASP A 177 -13.15 6.55 -20.06
C ASP A 177 -13.55 6.87 -18.59
N PRO A 178 -14.68 7.57 -18.37
CA PRO A 178 -15.11 7.96 -17.03
C PRO A 178 -15.51 6.79 -16.14
N THR A 179 -15.68 5.59 -16.68
CA THR A 179 -16.00 4.37 -15.91
C THR A 179 -14.76 3.69 -15.33
N VAL A 180 -13.57 4.06 -15.80
CA VAL A 180 -12.31 3.52 -15.32
C VAL A 180 -11.90 4.19 -14.01
N GLY A 181 -11.80 3.40 -12.95
CA GLY A 181 -11.33 3.84 -11.64
C GLY A 181 -9.90 3.40 -11.32
N LEU A 182 -9.42 2.36 -12.01
CA LEU A 182 -8.10 1.77 -11.76
C LEU A 182 -7.44 1.38 -13.08
N ALA A 183 -6.14 1.68 -13.22
CA ALA A 183 -5.34 1.27 -14.38
C ALA A 183 -3.91 0.88 -13.97
N GLY A 184 -3.25 0.04 -14.75
CA GLY A 184 -1.85 -0.33 -14.52
C GLY A 184 -1.22 -1.14 -15.64
N GLY A 185 0.10 -1.31 -15.58
CA GLY A 185 0.84 -2.04 -16.63
C GLY A 185 0.77 -3.56 -16.50
N TRP A 186 0.36 -4.06 -15.34
CA TRP A 186 0.20 -5.48 -15.03
C TRP A 186 -1.18 -5.70 -14.43
N GLY A 187 -1.83 -6.76 -14.86
CA GLY A 187 -3.16 -7.08 -14.39
C GLY A 187 -3.47 -8.55 -14.53
N VAL A 188 -4.40 -9.02 -13.72
CA VAL A 188 -4.78 -10.43 -13.61
C VAL A 188 -6.28 -10.61 -13.69
N THR A 189 -6.69 -11.82 -14.13
CA THR A 189 -8.06 -12.29 -14.10
C THR A 189 -8.18 -13.59 -13.32
N SER A 190 -9.39 -13.90 -12.86
CA SER A 190 -9.67 -15.11 -12.09
C SER A 190 -11.06 -15.66 -12.44
N GLU A 191 -11.24 -16.97 -12.34
CA GLU A 191 -12.55 -17.61 -12.48
C GLU A 191 -13.27 -17.78 -11.13
N ASP A 192 -12.55 -17.78 -10.02
CA ASP A 192 -13.08 -18.18 -8.71
C ASP A 192 -12.58 -17.30 -7.55
N ALA A 193 -11.84 -16.22 -7.83
CA ALA A 193 -11.14 -15.37 -6.86
C ALA A 193 -10.07 -16.11 -6.03
N ARG A 194 -9.63 -17.29 -6.46
CA ARG A 194 -8.60 -18.09 -5.76
C ARG A 194 -7.32 -18.20 -6.56
N GLU A 195 -7.44 -18.47 -7.84
CA GLU A 195 -6.32 -18.53 -8.77
C GLU A 195 -6.41 -17.34 -9.71
N PHE A 196 -5.34 -16.56 -9.76
CA PHE A 196 -5.20 -15.39 -10.60
C PHE A 196 -4.14 -15.65 -11.66
N VAL A 197 -4.47 -15.35 -12.90
CA VAL A 197 -3.58 -15.50 -14.06
C VAL A 197 -3.37 -14.16 -14.75
N ASP A 198 -2.20 -13.98 -15.34
CA ASP A 198 -1.88 -12.78 -16.13
C ASP A 198 -2.92 -12.60 -17.24
N ALA A 199 -3.45 -11.39 -17.35
CA ALA A 199 -4.40 -11.00 -18.37
C ALA A 199 -3.72 -10.19 -19.48
N PRO A 200 -4.19 -10.24 -20.74
CA PRO A 200 -3.75 -9.30 -21.77
C PRO A 200 -4.23 -7.87 -21.45
N PRO A 201 -3.73 -6.84 -22.17
CA PRO A 201 -4.29 -5.49 -22.11
C PRO A 201 -5.81 -5.48 -22.30
N GLY A 202 -6.50 -4.66 -21.50
CA GLY A 202 -7.96 -4.60 -21.46
C GLY A 202 -8.51 -4.60 -20.04
N GLU A 203 -9.79 -4.91 -19.87
CA GLU A 203 -10.41 -4.99 -18.55
C GLU A 203 -9.90 -6.21 -17.79
N VAL A 204 -9.60 -6.02 -16.47
CA VAL A 204 -9.01 -7.03 -15.59
C VAL A 204 -9.77 -7.11 -14.27
N ASP A 205 -9.64 -8.24 -13.56
CA ASP A 205 -10.22 -8.36 -12.22
C ASP A 205 -9.41 -7.58 -11.19
N ALA A 206 -8.09 -7.55 -11.35
CA ALA A 206 -7.23 -6.74 -10.51
C ALA A 206 -5.99 -6.22 -11.26
N VAL A 207 -5.50 -5.07 -10.82
CA VAL A 207 -4.23 -4.46 -11.24
C VAL A 207 -3.17 -4.79 -10.20
N GLU A 208 -1.99 -5.23 -10.64
CA GLU A 208 -0.88 -5.54 -9.75
C GLU A 208 -0.21 -4.28 -9.19
N GLY A 209 0.19 -4.36 -7.92
CA GLY A 209 0.68 -3.24 -7.13
C GLY A 209 2.07 -2.70 -7.50
N TYR A 210 2.71 -3.21 -8.56
CA TYR A 210 3.97 -2.65 -9.06
C TYR A 210 3.80 -1.23 -9.59
N CYS A 211 2.76 -1.01 -10.40
CA CYS A 211 2.39 0.29 -10.94
C CYS A 211 0.87 0.34 -11.06
N LEU A 212 0.24 1.01 -10.10
CA LEU A 212 -1.21 1.04 -9.96
C LEU A 212 -1.66 2.50 -9.93
N ALA A 213 -2.40 2.90 -10.96
CA ALA A 213 -2.99 4.23 -11.08
C ALA A 213 -4.46 4.17 -10.65
N VAL A 214 -4.90 5.11 -9.82
CA VAL A 214 -6.26 5.21 -9.32
C VAL A 214 -6.84 6.60 -9.56
N ARG A 215 -8.06 6.67 -10.08
CA ARG A 215 -8.84 7.90 -10.22
C ARG A 215 -9.20 8.45 -8.84
N ARG A 216 -9.12 9.78 -8.68
CA ARG A 216 -9.38 10.46 -7.41
C ARG A 216 -10.75 10.15 -6.83
N GLU A 217 -11.81 10.11 -7.66
CA GLU A 217 -13.17 9.79 -7.22
C GLU A 217 -13.28 8.34 -6.72
N ALA A 218 -12.67 7.40 -7.44
CA ALA A 218 -12.61 6.00 -7.00
C ALA A 218 -11.83 5.87 -5.68
N LEU A 219 -10.70 6.56 -5.56
CA LEU A 219 -9.93 6.59 -4.33
C LEU A 219 -10.72 7.17 -3.15
N ARG A 220 -11.48 8.26 -3.38
CA ARG A 220 -12.36 8.83 -2.34
C ARG A 220 -13.43 7.84 -1.88
N ALA A 221 -13.97 7.04 -2.81
CA ALA A 221 -14.99 6.05 -2.48
C ALA A 221 -14.45 4.91 -1.61
N VAL A 222 -13.21 4.45 -1.86
CA VAL A 222 -12.64 3.29 -1.16
C VAL A 222 -11.69 3.67 0.00
N GLY A 223 -11.13 4.89 0.00
CA GLY A 223 -10.32 5.46 1.08
C GLY A 223 -8.85 5.02 1.11
N GLY A 224 -8.45 3.96 0.38
CA GLY A 224 -7.08 3.44 0.33
C GLY A 224 -7.01 1.93 0.55
N PHE A 225 -5.80 1.43 0.80
CA PHE A 225 -5.57 0.01 1.05
C PHE A 225 -6.06 -0.41 2.44
N ASP A 226 -6.57 -1.64 2.58
CA ASP A 226 -6.94 -2.18 3.89
C ASP A 226 -5.71 -2.33 4.80
N ARG A 227 -5.74 -1.65 5.94
CA ARG A 227 -4.68 -1.59 6.95
C ARG A 227 -4.24 -2.95 7.48
N ARG A 228 -5.07 -3.98 7.36
CA ARG A 228 -4.73 -5.35 7.75
C ARG A 228 -3.64 -5.95 6.88
N PHE A 229 -3.45 -5.47 5.62
CA PHE A 229 -2.37 -5.88 4.73
C PHE A 229 -1.06 -5.17 5.10
N ARG A 230 -0.40 -5.62 6.15
CA ARG A 230 0.87 -5.07 6.62
C ARG A 230 2.07 -5.51 5.77
N TRP A 231 1.88 -6.45 4.87
CA TRP A 231 2.80 -6.96 3.87
C TRP A 231 2.10 -6.93 2.51
N TYR A 232 2.85 -6.76 1.43
CA TYR A 232 2.33 -6.35 0.13
C TYR A 232 1.38 -7.35 -0.55
N ARG A 233 1.65 -8.68 -0.44
CA ARG A 233 0.96 -9.70 -1.20
C ARG A 233 -0.56 -9.66 -1.02
N ASN A 234 -1.30 -9.69 -2.14
CA ASN A 234 -2.77 -9.63 -2.21
C ASN A 234 -3.43 -8.32 -1.72
N ALA A 235 -2.64 -7.32 -1.33
CA ALA A 235 -3.18 -6.01 -0.96
C ALA A 235 -3.70 -5.25 -2.19
N ASP A 236 -3.04 -5.43 -3.32
CA ASP A 236 -3.41 -4.92 -4.63
C ASP A 236 -4.67 -5.58 -5.18
N LEU A 237 -4.82 -6.89 -5.01
CA LEU A 237 -6.06 -7.60 -5.33
C LEU A 237 -7.23 -7.07 -4.50
N ASP A 238 -7.06 -6.96 -3.18
CA ASP A 238 -8.09 -6.44 -2.27
C ASP A 238 -8.51 -5.02 -2.63
N PHE A 239 -7.54 -4.14 -2.91
CA PHE A 239 -7.82 -2.77 -3.34
C PHE A 239 -8.53 -2.71 -4.70
N SER A 240 -8.13 -3.55 -5.65
CA SER A 240 -8.78 -3.63 -6.96
C SER A 240 -10.24 -4.07 -6.84
N PHE A 241 -10.51 -5.07 -6.02
CA PHE A 241 -11.87 -5.53 -5.76
C PHE A 241 -12.70 -4.47 -5.03
N ALA A 242 -12.15 -3.72 -4.09
CA ALA A 242 -12.83 -2.61 -3.45
C ALA A 242 -13.22 -1.50 -4.44
N VAL A 243 -12.33 -1.16 -5.38
CA VAL A 243 -12.61 -0.19 -6.44
C VAL A 243 -13.72 -0.72 -7.37
N ARG A 244 -13.71 -2.01 -7.71
CA ARG A 244 -14.74 -2.65 -8.53
C ARG A 244 -16.08 -2.74 -7.81
N ASP A 245 -16.08 -3.03 -6.51
CA ASP A 245 -17.29 -3.03 -5.67
C ASP A 245 -17.94 -1.64 -5.57
N ALA A 246 -17.12 -0.59 -5.62
CA ALA A 246 -17.58 0.79 -5.72
C ALA A 246 -18.11 1.18 -7.13
N GLY A 247 -18.17 0.25 -8.07
CA GLY A 247 -18.77 0.40 -9.41
C GLY A 247 -17.81 0.83 -10.51
N TRP A 248 -16.50 0.84 -10.25
CA TRP A 248 -15.50 1.23 -11.24
C TRP A 248 -14.90 0.03 -11.97
N ARG A 249 -14.36 0.28 -13.17
CA ARG A 249 -13.60 -0.71 -13.96
C ARG A 249 -12.12 -0.62 -13.64
N ALA A 250 -11.44 -1.77 -13.76
CA ALA A 250 -9.99 -1.89 -13.67
C ALA A 250 -9.42 -2.30 -15.03
N ILE A 251 -8.38 -1.59 -15.51
CA ILE A 251 -7.80 -1.76 -16.84
C ILE A 251 -6.32 -2.09 -16.76
N ARG A 252 -5.88 -3.13 -17.46
CA ARG A 252 -4.48 -3.31 -17.82
C ARG A 252 -4.19 -2.54 -19.11
N THR A 253 -3.23 -1.62 -19.06
CA THR A 253 -2.77 -0.88 -20.24
C THR A 253 -1.90 -1.76 -21.14
N GLU A 254 -1.55 -1.26 -22.33
CA GLU A 254 -0.42 -1.78 -23.09
C GLU A 254 0.86 -1.74 -22.21
N PRO A 255 1.90 -2.54 -22.55
CA PRO A 255 3.12 -2.57 -21.78
C PRO A 255 3.71 -1.18 -21.56
N LEU A 256 3.99 -0.85 -20.30
CA LEU A 256 4.57 0.42 -19.93
C LEU A 256 6.08 0.42 -20.19
N PRO A 257 6.68 1.57 -20.58
CA PRO A 257 8.12 1.70 -20.71
C PRO A 257 8.78 1.76 -19.33
N MET A 258 8.81 0.63 -18.66
CA MET A 258 9.39 0.43 -17.33
C MET A 258 10.13 -0.91 -17.28
N ALA A 259 11.33 -0.92 -16.73
CA ALA A 259 12.03 -2.14 -16.39
C ALA A 259 11.63 -2.59 -14.98
N ARG A 260 11.42 -3.90 -14.80
CA ARG A 260 11.11 -4.50 -13.50
C ARG A 260 12.34 -5.24 -12.97
N HIS A 261 12.78 -4.88 -11.79
CA HIS A 261 13.87 -5.48 -11.06
C HIS A 261 13.35 -6.41 -9.96
N GLU A 262 14.27 -7.09 -9.27
CA GLU A 262 13.91 -7.96 -8.16
C GLU A 262 13.24 -7.17 -7.03
N HIS A 263 12.10 -7.65 -6.54
CA HIS A 263 11.42 -7.10 -5.37
C HIS A 263 12.12 -7.59 -4.09
N ARG A 264 13.09 -6.81 -3.60
CA ARG A 264 13.96 -7.21 -2.47
C ARG A 264 13.20 -7.47 -1.18
N GLY A 265 12.10 -6.77 -0.93
CA GLY A 265 11.23 -7.03 0.23
C GLY A 265 10.61 -8.44 0.22
N HIS A 266 10.52 -9.08 -0.96
CA HIS A 266 10.17 -10.49 -1.10
C HIS A 266 11.40 -11.40 -0.98
N ALA A 267 12.47 -11.05 -1.66
CA ALA A 267 13.69 -11.86 -1.72
C ALA A 267 14.42 -11.96 -0.36
N SER A 268 14.24 -10.95 0.51
CA SER A 268 14.89 -10.93 1.83
C SER A 268 14.24 -11.83 2.89
N LEU A 269 13.06 -12.39 2.62
CA LEU A 269 12.39 -13.31 3.53
C LEU A 269 12.75 -14.76 3.21
N ASP A 270 12.83 -15.62 4.21
CA ASP A 270 12.90 -17.07 4.00
C ASP A 270 11.58 -17.60 3.42
N GLU A 271 11.62 -18.82 2.88
CA GLU A 271 10.47 -19.43 2.19
C GLU A 271 9.29 -19.65 3.12
N ASP A 272 9.51 -20.13 4.33
CA ASP A 272 8.46 -20.41 5.31
C ASP A 272 7.73 -19.13 5.72
N GLU A 273 8.48 -18.04 5.95
CA GLU A 273 7.90 -16.75 6.32
C GLU A 273 7.14 -16.13 5.14
N ARG A 274 7.65 -16.23 3.91
CA ARG A 274 6.93 -15.79 2.70
C ARG A 274 5.61 -16.53 2.54
N ASP A 275 5.63 -17.85 2.69
CA ASP A 275 4.43 -18.68 2.57
C ASP A 275 3.41 -18.36 3.65
N ARG A 276 3.88 -18.20 4.88
CA ARG A 276 3.03 -17.81 6.01
C ARG A 276 2.34 -16.47 5.78
N LEU A 277 3.10 -15.45 5.35
CA LEU A 277 2.58 -14.11 5.07
C LEU A 277 1.64 -14.10 3.86
N SER A 278 2.00 -14.81 2.78
CA SER A 278 1.18 -14.94 1.57
C SER A 278 -0.15 -15.60 1.90
N ARG A 279 -0.12 -16.73 2.60
CA ARG A 279 -1.31 -17.48 3.00
C ARG A 279 -2.22 -16.65 3.90
N ARG A 280 -1.65 -15.95 4.88
CA ARG A 280 -2.40 -15.05 5.76
C ARG A 280 -3.14 -13.96 4.99
N ASN A 281 -2.46 -13.30 4.06
CA ASN A 281 -3.05 -12.23 3.26
C ASN A 281 -4.08 -12.77 2.26
N PHE A 282 -3.81 -13.95 1.69
CA PHE A 282 -4.77 -14.63 0.81
C PHE A 282 -6.09 -14.94 1.53
N TYR A 283 -6.04 -15.46 2.74
CA TYR A 283 -7.27 -15.71 3.51
C TYR A 283 -7.98 -14.41 3.88
N ARG A 284 -7.28 -13.30 4.15
CA ARG A 284 -7.90 -11.98 4.35
C ARG A 284 -8.65 -11.51 3.11
N PHE A 285 -8.05 -11.66 1.94
CA PHE A 285 -8.69 -11.36 0.67
C PHE A 285 -9.95 -12.23 0.49
N LEU A 286 -9.86 -13.53 0.69
CA LEU A 286 -11.01 -14.43 0.58
C LEU A 286 -12.11 -14.12 1.61
N ASP A 287 -11.77 -13.75 2.84
CA ASP A 287 -12.75 -13.38 3.85
C ASP A 287 -13.61 -12.16 3.43
N HIS A 288 -13.06 -11.27 2.59
CA HIS A 288 -13.79 -10.15 2.04
C HIS A 288 -14.60 -10.53 0.79
N TRP A 289 -13.99 -11.26 -0.15
CA TRP A 289 -14.43 -11.30 -1.54
C TRP A 289 -14.91 -12.67 -2.05
N ARG A 290 -14.73 -13.76 -1.30
CA ARG A 290 -15.13 -15.11 -1.74
C ARG A 290 -16.62 -15.23 -2.10
N ASP A 291 -17.49 -14.44 -1.45
CA ASP A 291 -18.94 -14.47 -1.66
C ASP A 291 -19.39 -13.37 -2.65
N ARG A 292 -18.45 -12.77 -3.38
CA ARG A 292 -18.67 -11.72 -4.38
C ARG A 292 -18.22 -12.13 -5.80
N PRO A 293 -18.73 -13.25 -6.33
CA PRO A 293 -18.38 -13.71 -7.67
C PRO A 293 -18.89 -12.73 -8.77
N ASP A 294 -19.84 -11.85 -8.45
CA ASP A 294 -20.35 -10.78 -9.30
C ASP A 294 -19.29 -9.73 -9.66
N LEU A 295 -18.20 -9.66 -8.90
CA LEU A 295 -17.07 -8.79 -9.20
C LEU A 295 -16.09 -9.38 -10.23
N LEU A 296 -16.19 -10.67 -10.55
CA LEU A 296 -15.33 -11.30 -11.55
C LEU A 296 -15.86 -11.03 -12.97
N LEU A 297 -14.96 -10.70 -13.90
CA LEU A 297 -15.32 -10.34 -15.29
C LEU A 297 -16.12 -11.44 -15.97
N HIS A 298 -15.68 -12.68 -15.89
CA HIS A 298 -16.35 -13.80 -16.56
C HIS A 298 -17.78 -14.07 -16.04
N ARG A 299 -18.21 -13.49 -14.93
CA ARG A 299 -19.55 -13.59 -14.35
C ARG A 299 -20.46 -12.43 -14.72
N ARG A 300 -19.90 -11.28 -15.14
CA ARG A 300 -20.69 -10.11 -15.56
C ARG A 300 -21.42 -10.33 -16.89
N ASP A 301 -20.87 -11.20 -17.74
CA ASP A 301 -21.41 -11.48 -19.09
C ASP A 301 -22.45 -12.62 -19.10
N ARG A 302 -22.91 -13.08 -17.96
CA ARG A 302 -23.94 -14.10 -17.80
C ARG A 302 -25.17 -13.56 -17.07
#